data_109f40d97e6babdd38b2c5d1a5839371
#
_entry.id   109f40d97e6babdd38b2c5d1a5839371
#
_cell.length_a   1.000
_cell.length_b   1.000
_cell.length_c   1.000
_cell.angle_alpha   90.00
_cell.angle_beta   90.00
_cell.angle_gamma   90.00
#
_symmetry.space_group_name_H-M   'P 1'
#
loop_
_entity.id
_entity.type
_entity.pdbx_description
1 polymer ?
#
loop_
_entity_poly.entity_id
_entity_poly.type
_entity_poly.pdbx_seq_one_letter_code
_entity_poly.pdbx_strand_id
1 'polypeptide(L)'
;MPKRSRDHSWSRRDAMRAMAASAAVSAFAVPMGLDAPAAQALSDPWARANRIAAKVRGPRFPHRRFDVRKYGAVGDGVTDCTAAIRTAIGACHAAGGGHVDVPEGRFLTGAVHLLSNVDLHVAEGATLLFSTDPKAYLPLVLTRFEGVELLNYSPLIYAYGQRDIAVTGAGVLDGQAGDDHWWPWKGSGDHGWEPGEPRQAEARAALFAQAERGVPVERRVYGEGGYLRPSFVQPYRCRNVLIEGVTIVNSPMWEIHPTLSENVLVRGVTVRTHGPNNDGCNPESSRMVVIRDCTFDTGDDCIAIKSGRNADGRRVNVPSEHILVEGCTFREGHGGMTVGSEMSGGVREVFIRDCTMSSPNLDIALRFKTNSVRGGFVEGFHARNLEIGQVGGSVIDINFNYEEGPGHGFNPVVGGIDVRDMTVRTANRALNLRGYADAPIRGVRLADVDFGAIATPSVVEHVENLVLENVLANGEPLIIP
;
A
#
# COMPACT_ATOMS: atom_id res chain seq x y z
N MET A 1 46.29 -4.09 31.67
CA MET A 1 46.30 -3.94 30.20
C MET A 1 44.93 -4.37 29.70
N PRO A 2 44.11 -3.46 29.19
CA PRO A 2 42.79 -3.81 28.67
C PRO A 2 42.89 -4.14 27.17
N LYS A 3 42.15 -5.17 26.75
CA LYS A 3 42.03 -5.61 25.38
C LYS A 3 41.12 -4.63 24.59
N ARG A 4 41.61 -4.15 23.45
CA ARG A 4 40.91 -3.28 22.53
C ARG A 4 39.81 -4.06 21.78
N SER A 5 38.60 -3.53 21.81
CA SER A 5 37.50 -3.91 20.90
C SER A 5 37.82 -3.40 19.50
N ARG A 6 37.63 -4.26 18.47
CA ARG A 6 37.74 -3.85 17.06
C ARG A 6 36.38 -3.38 16.61
N ASP A 7 36.29 -2.08 16.37
CA ASP A 7 35.18 -1.49 15.59
C ASP A 7 35.30 -1.89 14.13
N HIS A 8 34.27 -2.51 13.58
CA HIS A 8 34.15 -2.75 12.15
C HIS A 8 33.41 -1.56 11.52
N SER A 9 34.15 -0.53 11.18
CA SER A 9 33.66 0.53 10.28
C SER A 9 33.85 0.08 8.82
N TRP A 10 32.76 0.03 8.08
CA TRP A 10 32.80 -0.22 6.64
C TRP A 10 33.45 0.96 5.91
N SER A 11 34.51 0.71 5.16
CA SER A 11 35.21 1.74 4.44
C SER A 11 34.53 2.00 3.07
N ARG A 12 34.65 3.25 2.60
CA ARG A 12 34.15 3.71 1.28
C ARG A 12 34.64 2.89 0.10
N ARG A 13 35.65 2.03 0.27
CA ARG A 13 36.22 1.15 -0.77
C ARG A 13 35.41 -0.13 -1.00
N ASP A 14 34.67 -0.59 -0.01
CA ASP A 14 33.89 -1.83 -0.14
C ASP A 14 32.56 -1.62 -0.87
N ALA A 15 32.04 -0.38 -0.86
CA ALA A 15 30.85 0.00 -1.62
C ALA A 15 31.12 0.15 -3.14
N MET A 16 32.37 0.38 -3.58
CA MET A 16 32.70 0.58 -4.99
C MET A 16 33.07 -0.71 -5.75
N ARG A 17 33.26 -1.84 -5.06
CA ARG A 17 33.57 -3.13 -5.74
C ARG A 17 32.36 -3.93 -6.19
N ALA A 18 31.14 -3.52 -5.81
CA ALA A 18 29.91 -4.18 -6.24
C ALA A 18 29.29 -3.67 -7.56
N MET A 19 29.90 -2.69 -8.21
CA MET A 19 29.35 -2.04 -9.43
C MET A 19 30.11 -2.32 -10.74
N ALA A 20 31.03 -3.25 -10.77
CA ALA A 20 31.79 -3.53 -11.99
C ALA A 20 31.74 -5.02 -12.36
N ALA A 21 30.66 -5.46 -12.95
CA ALA A 21 30.61 -6.65 -13.82
C ALA A 21 29.24 -6.75 -14.53
N SER A 22 29.16 -6.34 -15.78
CA SER A 22 28.36 -6.98 -16.84
C SER A 22 28.22 -6.05 -18.06
N ALA A 23 29.08 -6.19 -19.00
CA ALA A 23 28.87 -5.86 -20.42
C ALA A 23 29.65 -6.87 -21.27
N ALA A 24 28.93 -7.88 -21.74
CA ALA A 24 29.37 -8.68 -22.87
C ALA A 24 28.15 -8.98 -23.73
N VAL A 25 28.01 -8.25 -24.83
CA VAL A 25 27.03 -8.52 -25.89
C VAL A 25 27.65 -9.57 -26.81
N SER A 26 27.04 -10.75 -26.89
CA SER A 26 27.32 -11.74 -27.93
C SER A 26 26.09 -11.83 -28.83
N ALA A 27 26.24 -11.35 -30.05
CA ALA A 27 25.26 -11.52 -31.12
C ALA A 27 25.32 -12.96 -31.65
N PHE A 28 24.23 -13.70 -31.52
CA PHE A 28 24.00 -14.92 -32.28
C PHE A 28 22.81 -14.71 -33.22
N ALA A 29 23.07 -14.81 -34.51
CA ALA A 29 22.06 -14.89 -35.54
C ALA A 29 21.40 -16.28 -35.51
N VAL A 30 20.08 -16.31 -35.41
CA VAL A 30 19.24 -17.52 -35.53
C VAL A 30 18.42 -17.40 -36.80
N PRO A 31 18.32 -18.45 -37.64
CA PRO A 31 17.59 -18.40 -38.90
C PRO A 31 16.06 -18.32 -38.70
N MET A 32 15.43 -17.51 -39.56
CA MET A 32 13.96 -17.42 -39.62
C MET A 32 13.36 -18.75 -40.10
N GLY A 33 12.72 -19.46 -39.17
CA GLY A 33 11.69 -20.42 -39.47
C GLY A 33 10.34 -19.75 -39.23
N LEU A 34 9.55 -19.61 -40.31
CA LEU A 34 8.18 -19.13 -40.24
C LEU A 34 7.26 -20.29 -39.69
N ASP A 35 7.27 -20.48 -38.42
CA ASP A 35 6.15 -21.20 -37.74
C ASP A 35 5.28 -20.17 -37.06
N ALA A 36 4.01 -20.10 -37.51
CA ALA A 36 3.00 -19.29 -36.86
C ALA A 36 2.92 -19.67 -35.37
N PRO A 37 2.94 -18.71 -34.41
CA PRO A 37 2.77 -19.05 -33.02
C PRO A 37 1.40 -19.72 -32.87
N ALA A 38 1.40 -20.98 -32.44
CA ALA A 38 0.22 -21.63 -31.95
C ALA A 38 -0.48 -20.68 -30.97
N ALA A 39 -1.74 -20.38 -31.20
CA ALA A 39 -2.54 -19.55 -30.30
C ALA A 39 -2.38 -20.12 -28.88
N GLN A 40 -1.62 -19.42 -28.07
CA GLN A 40 -1.47 -19.73 -26.65
C GLN A 40 -2.88 -19.62 -26.08
N ALA A 41 -3.53 -20.75 -25.84
CA ALA A 41 -4.81 -20.78 -25.15
C ALA A 41 -4.65 -19.89 -23.92
N LEU A 42 -5.37 -18.76 -23.88
CA LEU A 42 -5.33 -17.80 -22.81
C LEU A 42 -5.64 -18.55 -21.52
N SER A 43 -4.62 -18.91 -20.76
CA SER A 43 -4.82 -19.64 -19.52
C SER A 43 -5.67 -18.73 -18.63
N ASP A 44 -6.76 -19.31 -18.08
CA ASP A 44 -7.66 -18.60 -17.17
C ASP A 44 -6.86 -17.74 -16.19
N PRO A 45 -7.04 -16.41 -16.16
CA PRO A 45 -6.29 -15.52 -15.26
C PRO A 45 -6.47 -15.91 -13.80
N TRP A 46 -7.61 -16.50 -13.43
CA TRP A 46 -7.90 -16.98 -12.09
C TRP A 46 -7.05 -18.19 -11.66
N ALA A 47 -6.59 -19.00 -12.61
CA ALA A 47 -5.56 -20.01 -12.30
C ALA A 47 -4.26 -19.38 -11.80
N ARG A 48 -3.94 -18.14 -12.24
CA ARG A 48 -2.80 -17.36 -11.74
C ARG A 48 -3.07 -16.84 -10.33
N ALA A 49 -4.26 -16.25 -10.09
CA ALA A 49 -4.68 -15.83 -8.74
C ALA A 49 -4.59 -16.99 -7.73
N ASN A 50 -5.06 -18.18 -8.11
CA ASN A 50 -4.96 -19.37 -7.26
C ASN A 50 -3.51 -19.77 -6.97
N ARG A 51 -2.60 -19.61 -7.95
CA ARG A 51 -1.16 -19.85 -7.73
C ARG A 51 -0.55 -18.83 -6.77
N ILE A 52 -0.97 -17.55 -6.85
CA ILE A 52 -0.54 -16.50 -5.90
C ILE A 52 -1.01 -16.88 -4.49
N ALA A 53 -2.31 -17.19 -4.32
CA ALA A 53 -2.89 -17.62 -3.05
C ALA A 53 -2.16 -18.82 -2.42
N ALA A 54 -1.75 -19.78 -3.26
CA ALA A 54 -1.06 -20.98 -2.80
C ALA A 54 0.42 -20.75 -2.43
N LYS A 55 1.07 -19.77 -3.09
CA LYS A 55 2.51 -19.49 -2.89
C LYS A 55 2.77 -18.50 -1.75
N VAL A 56 1.93 -17.47 -1.60
CA VAL A 56 2.09 -16.47 -0.56
C VAL A 56 1.67 -17.06 0.78
N ARG A 57 2.65 -17.22 1.65
CA ARG A 57 2.44 -17.79 2.98
C ARG A 57 3.23 -16.98 4.00
N GLY A 58 2.65 -16.84 5.20
CA GLY A 58 3.35 -16.22 6.32
C GLY A 58 4.61 -17.03 6.72
N PRO A 59 5.62 -16.35 7.26
CA PRO A 59 6.79 -17.00 7.83
C PRO A 59 6.43 -17.92 9.00
N ARG A 60 7.33 -18.83 9.34
CA ARG A 60 7.21 -19.68 10.51
C ARG A 60 8.31 -19.33 11.49
N PHE A 61 7.95 -19.22 12.76
CA PHE A 61 8.87 -18.83 13.82
C PHE A 61 9.13 -19.99 14.78
N PRO A 62 10.32 -20.05 15.40
CA PRO A 62 10.56 -20.94 16.54
C PRO A 62 9.62 -20.63 17.69
N HIS A 63 9.24 -21.64 18.47
CA HIS A 63 8.31 -21.50 19.61
C HIS A 63 8.93 -20.80 20.85
N ARG A 64 9.91 -19.93 20.66
CA ARG A 64 10.51 -19.11 21.72
C ARG A 64 9.69 -17.87 21.92
N ARG A 65 9.48 -17.49 23.19
CA ARG A 65 8.67 -16.35 23.57
C ARG A 65 9.47 -15.37 24.42
N PHE A 66 9.38 -14.10 24.07
CA PHE A 66 10.10 -12.97 24.68
C PHE A 66 9.07 -11.96 25.17
N ASP A 67 8.59 -12.14 26.40
CA ASP A 67 7.62 -11.23 27.02
C ASP A 67 8.29 -9.87 27.30
N VAL A 68 7.75 -8.80 26.72
CA VAL A 68 8.31 -7.43 26.84
C VAL A 68 8.44 -6.96 28.29
N ARG A 69 7.60 -7.44 29.21
CA ARG A 69 7.66 -7.11 30.65
C ARG A 69 8.97 -7.59 31.29
N LYS A 70 9.54 -8.70 30.82
CA LYS A 70 10.85 -9.19 31.30
C LYS A 70 12.01 -8.31 30.90
N TYR A 71 11.78 -7.38 29.99
CA TYR A 71 12.75 -6.38 29.53
C TYR A 71 12.44 -4.98 30.08
N GLY A 72 11.47 -4.86 30.98
CA GLY A 72 11.14 -3.63 31.68
C GLY A 72 9.92 -2.87 31.11
N ALA A 73 9.14 -3.45 30.18
CA ALA A 73 7.89 -2.84 29.72
C ALA A 73 6.82 -2.89 30.82
N VAL A 74 6.06 -1.81 30.96
CA VAL A 74 4.97 -1.66 31.90
C VAL A 74 3.69 -1.32 31.13
N GLY A 75 2.65 -2.14 31.30
CA GLY A 75 1.40 -2.02 30.57
C GLY A 75 0.40 -1.02 31.19
N ASP A 76 0.86 0.12 31.65
CA ASP A 76 0.08 1.16 32.36
C ASP A 76 -0.44 2.28 31.46
N GLY A 77 -0.02 2.31 30.17
CA GLY A 77 -0.39 3.33 29.21
C GLY A 77 0.38 4.65 29.31
N VAL A 78 1.35 4.76 30.23
CA VAL A 78 2.09 6.00 30.52
C VAL A 78 3.58 5.80 30.47
N THR A 79 4.09 4.69 30.98
CA THR A 79 5.53 4.36 31.00
C THR A 79 6.02 4.09 29.58
N ASP A 80 7.06 4.80 29.13
CA ASP A 80 7.70 4.57 27.83
C ASP A 80 8.38 3.20 27.78
N CYS A 81 7.86 2.31 26.96
CA CYS A 81 8.31 0.93 26.75
C CYS A 81 9.23 0.77 25.53
N THR A 82 9.57 1.85 24.80
CA THR A 82 10.34 1.80 23.55
C THR A 82 11.65 1.00 23.70
N ALA A 83 12.43 1.29 24.74
CA ALA A 83 13.70 0.60 24.99
C ALA A 83 13.49 -0.89 25.34
N ALA A 84 12.46 -1.20 26.14
CA ALA A 84 12.13 -2.56 26.54
C ALA A 84 11.71 -3.42 25.34
N ILE A 85 10.80 -2.90 24.49
CA ILE A 85 10.34 -3.58 23.27
C ILE A 85 11.52 -3.80 22.31
N ARG A 86 12.34 -2.77 22.08
CA ARG A 86 13.55 -2.89 21.24
C ARG A 86 14.51 -3.96 21.77
N THR A 87 14.71 -4.02 23.08
CA THR A 87 15.61 -5.02 23.70
C THR A 87 15.04 -6.44 23.54
N ALA A 88 13.72 -6.62 23.71
CA ALA A 88 13.05 -7.90 23.50
C ALA A 88 13.18 -8.37 22.03
N ILE A 89 12.98 -7.47 21.06
CA ILE A 89 13.15 -7.75 19.62
C ILE A 89 14.60 -8.15 19.33
N GLY A 90 15.58 -7.40 19.87
CA GLY A 90 17.01 -7.73 19.72
C GLY A 90 17.38 -9.09 20.32
N ALA A 91 16.87 -9.41 21.50
CA ALA A 91 17.09 -10.71 22.16
C ALA A 91 16.45 -11.85 21.37
N CYS A 92 15.24 -11.66 20.87
CA CYS A 92 14.55 -12.64 20.03
C CYS A 92 15.33 -12.92 18.73
N HIS A 93 15.74 -11.87 18.02
CA HIS A 93 16.55 -11.96 16.81
C HIS A 93 17.90 -12.68 17.08
N ALA A 94 18.62 -12.27 18.11
CA ALA A 94 19.92 -12.88 18.49
C ALA A 94 19.80 -14.37 18.85
N ALA A 95 18.64 -14.80 19.38
CA ALA A 95 18.35 -16.20 19.66
C ALA A 95 17.98 -17.01 18.41
N GLY A 96 17.98 -16.40 17.22
CA GLY A 96 17.58 -17.05 15.97
C GLY A 96 16.08 -16.98 15.68
N GLY A 97 15.34 -16.07 16.34
CA GLY A 97 13.94 -15.79 16.09
C GLY A 97 12.96 -16.37 17.10
N GLY A 98 11.71 -15.98 16.97
CA GLY A 98 10.61 -16.36 17.86
C GLY A 98 9.51 -15.29 17.91
N HIS A 99 8.78 -15.26 19.02
CA HIS A 99 7.69 -14.33 19.26
C HIS A 99 8.07 -13.34 20.35
N VAL A 100 7.95 -12.06 20.07
CA VAL A 100 8.03 -10.99 21.07
C VAL A 100 6.62 -10.69 21.53
N ASP A 101 6.29 -11.11 22.74
CA ASP A 101 4.94 -11.01 23.28
C ASP A 101 4.69 -9.70 23.96
N VAL A 102 3.68 -8.97 23.48
CA VAL A 102 3.04 -7.85 24.15
C VAL A 102 1.75 -8.39 24.79
N PRO A 103 1.75 -8.69 26.09
CA PRO A 103 0.60 -9.27 26.78
C PRO A 103 -0.48 -8.22 27.04
N GLU A 104 -1.61 -8.63 27.63
CA GLU A 104 -2.69 -7.71 28.04
C GLU A 104 -2.14 -6.50 28.81
N GLY A 105 -2.64 -5.30 28.47
CA GLY A 105 -2.24 -4.01 28.99
C GLY A 105 -2.07 -2.95 27.89
N ARG A 106 -1.71 -1.73 28.30
CA ARG A 106 -1.49 -0.60 27.39
C ARG A 106 -0.01 -0.19 27.43
N PHE A 107 0.72 -0.38 26.35
CA PHE A 107 2.18 -0.15 26.30
C PHE A 107 2.49 1.05 25.44
N LEU A 108 2.85 2.18 26.06
CA LEU A 108 3.31 3.38 25.34
C LEU A 108 4.68 3.11 24.71
N THR A 109 4.84 3.43 23.42
CA THR A 109 6.09 3.23 22.68
C THR A 109 6.29 4.29 21.60
N GLY A 110 7.55 4.58 21.27
CA GLY A 110 7.92 5.23 20.02
C GLY A 110 8.02 4.22 18.87
N ALA A 111 8.89 4.50 17.90
CA ALA A 111 9.08 3.62 16.74
C ALA A 111 9.53 2.22 17.16
N VAL A 112 8.88 1.20 16.57
CA VAL A 112 9.23 -0.21 16.73
C VAL A 112 9.90 -0.70 15.46
N HIS A 113 11.17 -1.12 15.55
CA HIS A 113 11.92 -1.66 14.42
C HIS A 113 11.99 -3.18 14.51
N LEU A 114 11.38 -3.86 13.53
CA LEU A 114 11.43 -5.32 13.44
C LEU A 114 12.76 -5.80 12.85
N LEU A 115 13.23 -6.91 13.36
CA LEU A 115 14.42 -7.62 12.87
C LEU A 115 14.03 -8.98 12.28
N SER A 116 14.88 -9.54 11.42
CA SER A 116 14.61 -10.81 10.76
C SER A 116 14.33 -11.94 11.75
N ASN A 117 13.41 -12.82 11.39
CA ASN A 117 12.91 -13.96 12.16
C ASN A 117 12.14 -13.58 13.44
N VAL A 118 11.59 -12.36 13.52
CA VAL A 118 10.82 -11.88 14.68
C VAL A 118 9.36 -11.71 14.31
N ASP A 119 8.49 -12.26 15.13
CA ASP A 119 7.07 -11.98 15.20
C ASP A 119 6.80 -11.07 16.40
N LEU A 120 6.29 -9.87 16.17
CA LEU A 120 5.74 -9.00 17.19
C LEU A 120 4.29 -9.43 17.46
N HIS A 121 4.07 -10.18 18.52
CA HIS A 121 2.76 -10.72 18.86
C HIS A 121 2.05 -9.84 19.89
N VAL A 122 0.98 -9.14 19.45
CA VAL A 122 0.16 -8.28 20.30
C VAL A 122 -1.07 -9.06 20.72
N ALA A 123 -1.10 -9.52 21.97
CA ALA A 123 -2.15 -10.41 22.48
C ALA A 123 -3.54 -9.71 22.51
N GLU A 124 -4.58 -10.51 22.58
CA GLU A 124 -5.91 -9.98 22.91
C GLU A 124 -5.87 -9.21 24.23
N GLY A 125 -6.56 -8.06 24.31
CA GLY A 125 -6.50 -7.16 25.45
C GLY A 125 -5.23 -6.28 25.54
N ALA A 126 -4.26 -6.49 24.66
CA ALA A 126 -3.08 -5.63 24.55
C ALA A 126 -3.33 -4.45 23.61
N THR A 127 -2.79 -3.28 23.96
CA THR A 127 -2.71 -2.11 23.09
C THR A 127 -1.27 -1.61 23.04
N LEU A 128 -0.70 -1.51 21.85
CA LEU A 128 0.48 -0.71 21.60
C LEU A 128 0.03 0.73 21.32
N LEU A 129 0.35 1.64 22.24
CA LEU A 129 0.08 3.07 22.11
C LEU A 129 1.32 3.74 21.52
N PHE A 130 1.21 4.30 20.33
CA PHE A 130 2.34 4.97 19.70
C PHE A 130 2.38 6.44 20.14
N SER A 131 3.56 6.89 20.60
CA SER A 131 3.76 8.25 21.09
C SER A 131 3.32 9.31 20.09
N THR A 132 2.70 10.37 20.58
CA THR A 132 2.38 11.57 19.79
C THR A 132 3.55 12.54 19.67
N ASP A 133 4.66 12.32 20.40
CA ASP A 133 5.90 13.11 20.26
C ASP A 133 6.68 12.65 19.02
N PRO A 134 6.86 13.49 17.99
CA PRO A 134 7.62 13.13 16.79
C PRO A 134 9.08 12.72 17.08
N LYS A 135 9.66 13.18 18.18
CA LYS A 135 11.03 12.81 18.57
C LYS A 135 11.18 11.32 18.90
N ALA A 136 10.09 10.65 19.27
CA ALA A 136 10.07 9.20 19.51
C ALA A 136 10.27 8.38 18.21
N TYR A 137 10.27 9.03 17.04
CA TYR A 137 10.46 8.43 15.72
C TYR A 137 11.80 8.78 15.08
N LEU A 138 12.75 9.24 15.88
CA LEU A 138 14.15 9.45 15.50
C LEU A 138 15.02 8.23 15.88
N PRO A 139 16.15 8.01 15.18
CA PRO A 139 16.69 8.80 14.07
C PRO A 139 15.88 8.67 12.78
N LEU A 140 16.06 9.61 11.85
CA LEU A 140 15.44 9.55 10.53
C LEU A 140 15.83 8.27 9.80
N VAL A 141 14.88 7.68 9.10
CA VAL A 141 15.09 6.45 8.29
C VAL A 141 14.77 6.68 6.82
N LEU A 142 15.30 5.81 5.96
CA LEU A 142 14.89 5.77 4.56
C LEU A 142 13.44 5.25 4.48
N THR A 143 12.55 6.06 3.95
CA THR A 143 11.13 5.74 3.79
C THR A 143 10.59 6.29 2.47
N ARG A 144 9.30 6.20 2.26
CA ARG A 144 8.57 6.91 1.20
C ARG A 144 7.46 7.75 1.79
N PHE A 145 7.28 8.92 1.20
CA PHE A 145 6.15 9.79 1.43
C PHE A 145 5.45 10.05 0.09
N GLU A 146 4.19 9.64 -0.03
CA GLU A 146 3.40 9.73 -1.26
C GLU A 146 4.18 9.30 -2.52
N GLY A 147 4.82 8.12 -2.47
CA GLY A 147 5.52 7.54 -3.60
C GLY A 147 6.94 8.05 -3.85
N VAL A 148 7.47 8.94 -3.03
CA VAL A 148 8.82 9.53 -3.16
C VAL A 148 9.74 9.07 -2.04
N GLU A 149 10.94 8.56 -2.37
CA GLU A 149 11.96 8.17 -1.39
C GLU A 149 12.63 9.38 -0.73
N LEU A 150 12.81 9.31 0.59
CA LEU A 150 13.42 10.37 1.43
C LEU A 150 13.95 9.80 2.75
N LEU A 151 14.67 10.59 3.51
CA LEU A 151 14.95 10.38 4.93
C LEU A 151 13.94 11.18 5.75
N ASN A 152 13.13 10.51 6.57
CA ASN A 152 12.07 11.12 7.36
C ASN A 152 11.93 10.40 8.72
N TYR A 153 11.01 10.88 9.55
CA TYR A 153 10.58 10.15 10.75
C TYR A 153 10.30 8.68 10.42
N SER A 154 10.73 7.79 11.32
CA SER A 154 10.44 6.37 11.20
C SER A 154 8.92 6.15 11.14
N PRO A 155 8.42 5.24 10.28
CA PRO A 155 7.11 4.64 10.47
C PRO A 155 6.96 4.08 11.89
N LEU A 156 5.72 3.97 12.37
CA LEU A 156 5.44 3.54 13.73
C LEU A 156 5.96 2.12 13.97
N ILE A 157 5.70 1.21 13.02
CA ILE A 157 6.34 -0.11 12.95
C ILE A 157 7.11 -0.17 11.62
N TYR A 158 8.41 -0.33 11.71
CA TYR A 158 9.31 -0.28 10.56
C TYR A 158 10.20 -1.53 10.45
N ALA A 159 10.48 -1.94 9.24
CA ALA A 159 11.51 -2.93 8.94
C ALA A 159 12.18 -2.56 7.63
N TYR A 160 13.51 -2.58 7.56
CA TYR A 160 14.26 -2.32 6.34
C TYR A 160 15.17 -3.49 6.00
N GLY A 161 14.98 -4.07 4.80
CA GLY A 161 15.80 -5.17 4.31
C GLY A 161 15.69 -6.46 5.13
N GLN A 162 14.64 -6.62 5.93
CA GLN A 162 14.44 -7.78 6.81
C GLN A 162 13.72 -8.92 6.09
N ARG A 163 13.81 -10.11 6.65
CA ARG A 163 13.11 -11.30 6.16
C ARG A 163 12.45 -12.06 7.30
N ASP A 164 11.39 -12.77 6.96
CA ASP A 164 10.67 -13.60 7.93
C ASP A 164 10.26 -12.75 9.16
N ILE A 165 9.45 -11.74 8.94
CA ILE A 165 8.96 -10.82 9.96
C ILE A 165 7.45 -10.87 10.05
N ALA A 166 6.92 -10.65 11.25
CA ALA A 166 5.48 -10.57 11.42
C ALA A 166 5.05 -9.55 12.47
N VAL A 167 3.81 -9.10 12.33
CA VAL A 167 3.00 -8.43 13.36
C VAL A 167 1.72 -9.24 13.48
N THR A 168 1.51 -9.92 14.62
CA THR A 168 0.38 -10.84 14.78
C THR A 168 -0.38 -10.64 16.08
N GLY A 169 -1.50 -11.33 16.22
CA GLY A 169 -2.33 -11.33 17.44
C GLY A 169 -3.68 -10.69 17.24
N ALA A 170 -4.44 -10.52 18.32
CA ALA A 170 -5.78 -9.91 18.30
C ALA A 170 -5.82 -8.57 19.05
N GLY A 171 -4.66 -7.99 19.36
CA GLY A 171 -4.55 -6.71 20.05
C GLY A 171 -4.69 -5.49 19.12
N VAL A 172 -4.52 -4.33 19.71
CA VAL A 172 -4.72 -3.02 19.06
C VAL A 172 -3.37 -2.31 18.85
N LEU A 173 -3.20 -1.76 17.67
CA LEU A 173 -2.15 -0.82 17.32
C LEU A 173 -2.80 0.56 17.22
N ASP A 174 -2.53 1.45 18.17
CA ASP A 174 -3.14 2.78 18.27
C ASP A 174 -2.09 3.86 18.01
N GLY A 175 -2.19 4.52 16.85
CA GLY A 175 -1.28 5.59 16.44
C GLY A 175 -1.51 6.90 17.18
N GLN A 176 -2.59 6.99 17.97
CA GLN A 176 -2.99 8.17 18.74
C GLN A 176 -3.07 9.46 17.88
N ALA A 177 -3.25 9.33 16.57
CA ALA A 177 -3.49 10.49 15.72
C ALA A 177 -4.93 10.99 15.85
N GLY A 178 -5.12 12.27 15.73
CA GLY A 178 -6.38 12.98 15.87
C GLY A 178 -6.25 14.44 15.48
N ASP A 179 -7.29 15.21 15.68
CA ASP A 179 -7.36 16.64 15.34
C ASP A 179 -6.41 17.52 16.17
N ASP A 180 -5.81 16.96 17.23
CA ASP A 180 -4.81 17.61 18.07
C ASP A 180 -3.38 17.04 17.88
N HIS A 181 -3.26 15.90 17.14
CA HIS A 181 -1.98 15.22 16.92
C HIS A 181 -1.88 14.66 15.51
N TRP A 182 -0.79 14.88 14.82
CA TRP A 182 -0.45 14.41 13.48
C TRP A 182 -1.35 14.91 12.35
N TRP A 183 -2.71 14.83 12.48
CA TRP A 183 -3.61 15.20 11.40
C TRP A 183 -3.58 16.70 11.06
N PRO A 184 -3.42 17.64 12.02
CA PRO A 184 -3.25 19.06 11.70
C PRO A 184 -2.09 19.34 10.74
N TRP A 185 -1.06 18.51 10.74
CA TRP A 185 0.05 18.66 9.80
C TRP A 185 -0.34 18.53 8.33
N LYS A 186 -1.49 17.95 8.02
CA LYS A 186 -2.07 17.98 6.68
C LYS A 186 -2.31 19.40 6.18
N GLY A 187 -2.67 20.32 7.06
CA GLY A 187 -3.03 21.70 6.75
C GLY A 187 -4.47 21.86 6.27
N SER A 188 -5.39 21.04 6.81
CA SER A 188 -6.84 21.14 6.58
C SER A 188 -7.57 21.42 7.88
N GLY A 189 -8.49 22.40 7.86
CA GLY A 189 -9.35 22.70 9.00
C GLY A 189 -10.27 21.54 9.40
N ASP A 190 -10.61 20.65 8.47
CA ASP A 190 -11.41 19.45 8.74
C ASP A 190 -10.67 18.45 9.64
N HIS A 191 -9.38 18.67 9.87
CA HIS A 191 -8.51 17.82 10.67
C HIS A 191 -7.71 18.63 11.71
N GLY A 192 -8.37 19.61 12.32
CA GLY A 192 -7.85 20.37 13.45
C GLY A 192 -6.76 21.40 13.15
N TRP A 193 -6.36 21.63 11.87
CA TRP A 193 -5.37 22.65 11.54
C TRP A 193 -6.01 24.06 11.54
N GLU A 194 -5.30 25.02 12.16
CA GLU A 194 -5.70 26.43 12.14
C GLU A 194 -4.68 27.29 11.36
N PRO A 195 -5.12 28.42 10.77
CA PRO A 195 -4.22 29.34 10.06
C PRO A 195 -3.05 29.82 10.91
N GLY A 196 -1.84 29.58 10.42
CA GLY A 196 -0.58 29.93 11.12
C GLY A 196 0.08 28.76 11.81
N GLU A 197 -0.58 27.62 11.95
CA GLU A 197 0.04 26.41 12.50
C GLU A 197 0.96 25.71 11.50
N PRO A 198 1.90 24.89 12.01
CA PRO A 198 2.76 24.08 11.17
C PRO A 198 1.98 23.10 10.27
N ARG A 199 2.43 22.96 9.02
CA ARG A 199 1.84 22.02 8.06
C ARG A 199 2.88 21.45 7.09
N GLN A 200 2.52 20.35 6.44
CA GLN A 200 3.41 19.63 5.53
C GLN A 200 3.53 20.25 4.13
N ALA A 201 2.70 21.21 3.75
CA ALA A 201 2.53 21.65 2.36
C ALA A 201 3.85 22.11 1.72
N GLU A 202 4.65 22.90 2.42
CA GLU A 202 5.93 23.43 1.94
C GLU A 202 6.98 22.34 1.78
N ALA A 203 7.12 21.45 2.78
CA ALA A 203 8.05 20.32 2.75
C ALA A 203 7.64 19.29 1.68
N ARG A 204 6.34 19.02 1.53
CA ARG A 204 5.80 18.16 0.48
C ARG A 204 6.14 18.70 -0.91
N ALA A 205 5.90 19.97 -1.16
CA ALA A 205 6.24 20.63 -2.44
C ALA A 205 7.75 20.58 -2.70
N ALA A 206 8.57 20.87 -1.70
CA ALA A 206 10.03 20.80 -1.80
C ALA A 206 10.53 19.38 -2.11
N LEU A 207 9.99 18.35 -1.44
CA LEU A 207 10.32 16.94 -1.68
C LEU A 207 10.02 16.55 -3.13
N PHE A 208 8.84 16.88 -3.63
CA PHE A 208 8.45 16.56 -5.00
C PHE A 208 9.33 17.28 -6.02
N ALA A 209 9.60 18.56 -5.81
CA ALA A 209 10.51 19.31 -6.66
C ALA A 209 11.95 18.77 -6.62
N GLN A 210 12.44 18.28 -5.49
CA GLN A 210 13.73 17.60 -5.39
C GLN A 210 13.74 16.30 -6.18
N ALA A 211 12.68 15.49 -6.10
CA ALA A 211 12.55 14.25 -6.85
C ALA A 211 12.55 14.51 -8.37
N GLU A 212 11.79 15.49 -8.83
CA GLU A 212 11.75 15.88 -10.27
C GLU A 212 13.11 16.35 -10.77
N ARG A 213 13.90 17.06 -9.95
CA ARG A 213 15.26 17.48 -10.30
C ARG A 213 16.32 16.39 -10.14
N GLY A 214 15.94 15.17 -9.74
CA GLY A 214 16.88 14.07 -9.55
C GLY A 214 17.85 14.27 -8.36
N VAL A 215 17.46 15.05 -7.34
CA VAL A 215 18.27 15.17 -6.13
C VAL A 215 18.47 13.79 -5.49
N PRO A 216 19.69 13.37 -5.17
CA PRO A 216 19.94 12.07 -4.52
C PRO A 216 19.11 11.88 -3.25
N VAL A 217 18.62 10.67 -3.01
CA VAL A 217 17.70 10.35 -1.90
C VAL A 217 18.29 10.71 -0.54
N GLU A 218 19.58 10.46 -0.34
CA GLU A 218 20.32 10.78 0.89
C GLU A 218 20.43 12.28 1.18
N ARG A 219 20.07 13.14 0.23
CA ARG A 219 19.98 14.60 0.39
C ARG A 219 18.54 15.10 0.57
N ARG A 220 17.55 14.22 0.46
CA ARG A 220 16.15 14.53 0.72
C ARG A 220 15.87 14.26 2.20
N VAL A 221 16.34 15.13 3.06
CA VAL A 221 16.29 14.95 4.52
C VAL A 221 15.21 15.85 5.08
N TYR A 222 14.27 15.23 5.77
CA TYR A 222 13.10 15.87 6.39
C TYR A 222 13.06 15.50 7.87
N GLY A 223 11.92 15.44 8.51
CA GLY A 223 11.75 15.23 9.93
C GLY A 223 11.38 16.54 10.62
N GLU A 224 12.11 16.97 11.64
CA GLU A 224 11.77 18.17 12.40
C GLU A 224 11.64 19.39 11.49
N GLY A 225 10.51 20.12 11.62
CA GLY A 225 10.15 21.25 10.77
C GLY A 225 9.57 20.91 9.40
N GLY A 226 9.60 19.61 8.97
CA GLY A 226 9.03 19.17 7.70
C GLY A 226 7.57 18.75 7.79
N TYR A 227 7.13 18.32 8.95
CA TYR A 227 5.75 17.91 9.22
C TYR A 227 5.19 16.83 8.27
N LEU A 228 6.07 16.03 7.63
CA LEU A 228 5.67 14.90 6.79
C LEU A 228 5.34 13.71 7.70
N ARG A 229 4.07 13.35 7.74
CA ARG A 229 3.54 12.31 8.62
C ARG A 229 4.05 10.93 8.24
N PRO A 230 4.47 10.09 9.20
CA PRO A 230 4.93 8.73 8.92
C PRO A 230 3.76 7.77 8.63
N SER A 231 3.99 6.73 7.82
CA SER A 231 3.09 5.58 7.72
C SER A 231 3.07 4.75 9.01
N PHE A 232 2.04 3.91 9.20
CA PHE A 232 1.95 3.10 10.42
C PHE A 232 2.85 1.86 10.36
N VAL A 233 2.55 0.88 9.51
CA VAL A 233 3.33 -0.37 9.36
C VAL A 233 4.00 -0.37 8.00
N GLN A 234 5.32 -0.17 7.96
CA GLN A 234 6.07 -0.12 6.71
C GLN A 234 7.22 -1.15 6.66
N PRO A 235 7.00 -2.35 6.15
CA PRO A 235 8.07 -3.22 5.72
C PRO A 235 8.65 -2.69 4.40
N TYR A 236 9.91 -2.26 4.41
CA TYR A 236 10.61 -1.67 3.28
C TYR A 236 11.73 -2.62 2.78
N ARG A 237 11.68 -3.05 1.52
CA ARG A 237 12.61 -4.05 0.93
C ARG A 237 12.67 -5.35 1.74
N CYS A 238 11.54 -5.74 2.30
CA CYS A 238 11.42 -6.95 3.13
C CYS A 238 10.95 -8.15 2.31
N ARG A 239 11.18 -9.34 2.85
CA ARG A 239 10.73 -10.59 2.25
C ARG A 239 10.09 -11.50 3.29
N ASN A 240 9.00 -12.18 2.92
CA ASN A 240 8.21 -13.02 3.80
C ASN A 240 7.67 -12.22 4.99
N VAL A 241 6.66 -11.41 4.73
CA VAL A 241 6.04 -10.52 5.73
C VAL A 241 4.63 -11.02 6.03
N LEU A 242 4.28 -11.08 7.31
CA LEU A 242 2.94 -11.40 7.78
C LEU A 242 2.41 -10.27 8.67
N ILE A 243 1.20 -9.79 8.38
CA ILE A 243 0.44 -8.91 9.26
C ILE A 243 -0.90 -9.58 9.47
N GLU A 244 -1.20 -9.98 10.71
CA GLU A 244 -2.34 -10.86 10.97
C GLU A 244 -3.10 -10.53 12.25
N GLY A 245 -4.42 -10.41 12.14
CA GLY A 245 -5.36 -10.43 13.24
C GLY A 245 -5.48 -9.13 14.04
N VAL A 246 -4.50 -8.24 13.96
CA VAL A 246 -4.47 -6.99 14.72
C VAL A 246 -5.52 -5.99 14.24
N THR A 247 -5.93 -5.09 15.13
CA THR A 247 -6.73 -3.91 14.81
C THR A 247 -5.84 -2.67 14.78
N ILE A 248 -5.89 -1.88 13.70
CA ILE A 248 -5.15 -0.62 13.54
C ILE A 248 -6.13 0.54 13.65
N VAL A 249 -5.83 1.50 14.51
CA VAL A 249 -6.65 2.71 14.72
C VAL A 249 -5.78 3.96 14.80
N ASN A 250 -6.38 5.12 14.50
CA ASN A 250 -5.79 6.44 14.69
C ASN A 250 -4.41 6.59 14.07
N SER A 251 -4.28 6.26 12.78
CA SER A 251 -3.01 6.37 12.05
C SER A 251 -2.64 7.82 11.72
N PRO A 252 -1.35 8.18 11.77
CA PRO A 252 -0.90 9.49 11.27
C PRO A 252 -1.12 9.65 9.75
N MET A 253 -0.99 8.57 8.97
CA MET A 253 -1.08 8.55 7.51
C MET A 253 -1.48 7.13 7.04
N TRP A 254 -0.94 6.61 5.94
CA TRP A 254 -1.19 5.26 5.42
C TRP A 254 -0.91 4.18 6.45
N GLU A 255 -1.80 3.19 6.58
CA GLU A 255 -1.70 2.18 7.63
C GLU A 255 -0.70 1.07 7.29
N ILE A 256 -1.05 0.19 6.35
CA ILE A 256 -0.18 -0.93 5.95
C ILE A 256 0.47 -0.59 4.62
N HIS A 257 1.78 -0.32 4.65
CA HIS A 257 2.51 0.21 3.50
C HIS A 257 3.73 -0.67 3.14
N PRO A 258 3.53 -1.89 2.64
CA PRO A 258 4.65 -2.70 2.17
C PRO A 258 5.27 -2.05 0.93
N THR A 259 6.56 -1.69 1.03
CA THR A 259 7.29 -0.96 0.00
C THR A 259 8.44 -1.81 -0.53
N LEU A 260 8.54 -1.98 -1.86
CA LEU A 260 9.59 -2.77 -2.51
C LEU A 260 9.76 -4.17 -1.89
N SER A 261 8.67 -4.75 -1.39
CA SER A 261 8.67 -5.99 -0.62
C SER A 261 8.10 -7.17 -1.40
N GLU A 262 8.45 -8.38 -1.00
CA GLU A 262 8.06 -9.61 -1.68
C GLU A 262 7.49 -10.65 -0.69
N ASN A 263 6.49 -11.41 -1.13
CA ASN A 263 5.79 -12.41 -0.34
C ASN A 263 5.23 -11.79 0.94
N VAL A 264 4.18 -10.98 0.76
CA VAL A 264 3.49 -10.25 1.84
C VAL A 264 2.09 -10.83 2.01
N LEU A 265 1.78 -11.26 3.21
CA LEU A 265 0.45 -11.72 3.60
C LEU A 265 -0.14 -10.77 4.64
N VAL A 266 -1.27 -10.16 4.31
CA VAL A 266 -2.11 -9.39 5.24
C VAL A 266 -3.40 -10.18 5.41
N ARG A 267 -3.71 -10.62 6.63
CA ARG A 267 -4.86 -11.50 6.88
C ARG A 267 -5.61 -11.17 8.15
N GLY A 268 -6.94 -11.10 8.06
CA GLY A 268 -7.80 -10.92 9.24
C GLY A 268 -7.55 -9.61 10.01
N VAL A 269 -6.98 -8.61 9.35
CA VAL A 269 -6.71 -7.30 9.95
C VAL A 269 -7.95 -6.43 9.88
N THR A 270 -8.21 -5.68 10.94
CA THR A 270 -9.22 -4.62 10.94
C THR A 270 -8.51 -3.26 10.95
N VAL A 271 -8.79 -2.43 9.95
CA VAL A 271 -8.35 -1.03 9.90
C VAL A 271 -9.58 -0.16 10.13
N ARG A 272 -9.50 0.75 11.13
CA ARG A 272 -10.57 1.70 11.43
C ARG A 272 -9.97 3.04 11.84
N THR A 273 -9.89 3.95 10.88
CA THR A 273 -9.24 5.27 11.07
C THR A 273 -9.70 6.23 9.98
N HIS A 274 -10.12 7.44 10.36
CA HIS A 274 -10.80 8.40 9.49
C HIS A 274 -10.08 9.74 9.39
N GLY A 275 -8.75 9.72 9.50
CA GLY A 275 -7.91 10.91 9.29
C GLY A 275 -7.52 11.12 7.83
N PRO A 276 -6.83 12.22 7.54
CA PRO A 276 -6.40 12.55 6.19
C PRO A 276 -5.31 11.60 5.70
N ASN A 277 -5.47 11.06 4.50
CA ASN A 277 -4.60 10.04 3.89
C ASN A 277 -4.50 8.76 4.75
N ASN A 278 -5.59 8.40 5.44
CA ASN A 278 -5.68 7.13 6.12
C ASN A 278 -6.12 6.04 5.12
N ASP A 279 -5.18 5.67 4.23
CA ASP A 279 -5.36 4.54 3.31
C ASP A 279 -5.07 3.24 4.08
N GLY A 280 -5.95 2.24 3.99
CA GLY A 280 -5.87 1.03 4.81
C GLY A 280 -4.70 0.10 4.46
N CYS A 281 -4.50 -0.19 3.17
CA CYS A 281 -3.37 -1.02 2.74
C CYS A 281 -2.84 -0.60 1.36
N ASN A 282 -1.58 -0.18 1.33
CA ASN A 282 -0.93 0.37 0.15
C ASN A 282 0.29 -0.45 -0.29
N PRO A 283 0.11 -1.59 -0.97
CA PRO A 283 1.25 -2.26 -1.60
C PRO A 283 1.89 -1.34 -2.62
N GLU A 284 3.17 -0.95 -2.40
CA GLU A 284 3.88 -0.04 -3.27
C GLU A 284 5.15 -0.69 -3.84
N SER A 285 5.25 -0.78 -5.18
CA SER A 285 6.36 -1.44 -5.87
C SER A 285 6.65 -2.84 -5.31
N SER A 286 5.62 -3.56 -4.88
CA SER A 286 5.71 -4.84 -4.17
C SER A 286 5.11 -5.97 -4.98
N ARG A 287 5.58 -7.19 -4.78
CA ARG A 287 5.11 -8.35 -5.54
C ARG A 287 4.75 -9.54 -4.67
N MET A 288 3.89 -10.42 -5.20
CA MET A 288 3.39 -11.59 -4.46
C MET A 288 2.75 -11.15 -3.15
N VAL A 289 1.70 -10.35 -3.24
CA VAL A 289 0.96 -9.80 -2.10
C VAL A 289 -0.42 -10.45 -2.04
N VAL A 290 -0.81 -10.92 -0.89
CA VAL A 290 -2.18 -11.41 -0.61
C VAL A 290 -2.76 -10.62 0.55
N ILE A 291 -3.92 -10.01 0.33
CA ILE A 291 -4.73 -9.34 1.34
C ILE A 291 -6.03 -10.11 1.43
N ARG A 292 -6.30 -10.73 2.57
CA ARG A 292 -7.49 -11.59 2.73
C ARG A 292 -8.17 -11.44 4.06
N ASP A 293 -9.48 -11.64 4.05
CA ASP A 293 -10.32 -11.68 5.26
C ASP A 293 -10.15 -10.41 6.14
N CYS A 294 -9.83 -9.26 5.52
CA CYS A 294 -9.62 -7.99 6.20
C CYS A 294 -10.86 -7.10 6.15
N THR A 295 -10.99 -6.22 7.13
CA THR A 295 -12.01 -5.17 7.16
C THR A 295 -11.35 -3.80 7.10
N PHE A 296 -11.79 -2.96 6.14
CA PHE A 296 -11.32 -1.60 5.96
C PHE A 296 -12.45 -0.61 6.16
N ASP A 297 -12.21 0.38 7.03
CA ASP A 297 -13.12 1.46 7.39
C ASP A 297 -12.23 2.70 7.57
N THR A 298 -12.06 3.48 6.48
CA THR A 298 -10.92 4.39 6.31
C THR A 298 -11.34 5.80 5.91
N GLY A 299 -10.49 6.77 6.17
CA GLY A 299 -10.68 8.17 5.78
C GLY A 299 -10.18 8.51 4.39
N ASP A 300 -9.47 7.58 3.72
CA ASP A 300 -9.03 7.68 2.32
C ASP A 300 -9.26 6.31 1.65
N ASP A 301 -8.47 5.86 0.68
CA ASP A 301 -8.70 4.59 -0.01
C ASP A 301 -8.57 3.38 0.95
N CYS A 302 -9.46 2.40 0.87
CA CYS A 302 -9.35 1.17 1.69
C CYS A 302 -8.12 0.35 1.30
N ILE A 303 -7.95 0.07 0.00
CA ILE A 303 -6.71 -0.51 -0.56
C ILE A 303 -6.30 0.35 -1.75
N ALA A 304 -5.04 0.81 -1.76
CA ALA A 304 -4.50 1.55 -2.90
C ALA A 304 -3.16 0.98 -3.36
N ILE A 305 -3.16 0.32 -4.52
CA ILE A 305 -1.94 -0.23 -5.12
C ILE A 305 -1.15 0.90 -5.78
N LYS A 306 0.11 1.03 -5.41
CA LYS A 306 1.00 2.10 -5.82
C LYS A 306 2.34 1.57 -6.35
N SER A 307 3.07 2.39 -7.10
CA SER A 307 4.41 2.05 -7.62
C SER A 307 5.30 3.28 -7.82
N GLY A 308 5.19 4.22 -6.89
CA GLY A 308 5.99 5.45 -6.90
C GLY A 308 5.41 6.60 -7.72
N ARG A 309 5.81 7.81 -7.37
CA ARG A 309 5.31 9.06 -7.93
C ARG A 309 6.28 9.66 -8.94
N ASN A 310 5.79 10.00 -10.13
CA ASN A 310 6.45 10.82 -11.15
C ASN A 310 7.90 10.39 -11.46
N ALA A 311 8.85 11.32 -11.47
CA ALA A 311 10.26 11.04 -11.74
C ALA A 311 10.85 10.02 -10.76
N ASP A 312 10.46 10.04 -9.48
CA ASP A 312 10.99 9.08 -8.50
C ASP A 312 10.46 7.66 -8.73
N GLY A 313 9.16 7.52 -9.07
CA GLY A 313 8.58 6.24 -9.47
C GLY A 313 9.26 5.68 -10.72
N ARG A 314 9.49 6.51 -11.73
CA ARG A 314 10.23 6.14 -12.95
C ARG A 314 11.70 5.81 -12.68
N ARG A 315 12.36 6.52 -11.74
CA ARG A 315 13.73 6.23 -11.31
C ARG A 315 13.85 4.85 -10.66
N VAL A 316 12.92 4.51 -9.76
CA VAL A 316 12.89 3.18 -9.11
C VAL A 316 12.47 2.09 -10.10
N ASN A 317 11.48 2.36 -10.94
CA ASN A 317 11.01 1.53 -12.04
C ASN A 317 10.70 0.08 -11.64
N VAL A 318 10.02 -0.09 -10.50
CA VAL A 318 9.56 -1.38 -10.00
C VAL A 318 8.03 -1.38 -9.92
N PRO A 319 7.34 -2.20 -10.70
CA PRO A 319 5.89 -2.29 -10.66
C PRO A 319 5.40 -2.95 -9.37
N SER A 320 4.13 -2.71 -9.04
CA SER A 320 3.37 -3.58 -8.15
C SER A 320 2.72 -4.69 -8.97
N GLU A 321 2.94 -5.96 -8.59
CA GLU A 321 2.50 -7.08 -9.41
C GLU A 321 2.14 -8.34 -8.61
N HIS A 322 1.30 -9.21 -9.21
CA HIS A 322 0.87 -10.47 -8.59
C HIS A 322 0.20 -10.22 -7.22
N ILE A 323 -0.81 -9.37 -7.22
CA ILE A 323 -1.55 -8.99 -6.01
C ILE A 323 -2.93 -9.65 -6.03
N LEU A 324 -3.29 -10.29 -4.94
CA LEU A 324 -4.61 -10.88 -4.75
C LEU A 324 -5.28 -10.29 -3.51
N VAL A 325 -6.50 -9.79 -3.69
CA VAL A 325 -7.41 -9.37 -2.63
C VAL A 325 -8.59 -10.32 -2.62
N GLU A 326 -8.90 -10.93 -1.47
CA GLU A 326 -10.02 -11.88 -1.37
C GLU A 326 -10.67 -11.89 0.01
N GLY A 327 -11.99 -12.08 0.06
CA GLY A 327 -12.76 -12.22 1.30
C GLY A 327 -12.78 -10.96 2.16
N CYS A 328 -12.48 -9.78 1.60
CA CYS A 328 -12.39 -8.54 2.35
C CYS A 328 -13.73 -7.80 2.39
N THR A 329 -13.92 -7.03 3.47
CA THR A 329 -15.06 -6.13 3.66
C THR A 329 -14.58 -4.69 3.62
N PHE A 330 -15.19 -3.90 2.74
CA PHE A 330 -14.89 -2.47 2.60
C PHE A 330 -16.09 -1.65 3.09
N ARG A 331 -15.84 -0.71 3.96
CA ARG A 331 -16.84 0.19 4.54
C ARG A 331 -16.67 1.60 3.98
N GLU A 332 -16.22 2.55 4.79
CA GLU A 332 -16.01 3.93 4.35
C GLU A 332 -14.65 4.10 3.67
N GLY A 333 -14.55 5.08 2.81
CA GLY A 333 -13.31 5.44 2.12
C GLY A 333 -13.52 6.12 0.77
N HIS A 334 -12.47 6.74 0.24
CA HIS A 334 -12.53 7.37 -1.10
C HIS A 334 -12.55 6.33 -2.23
N GLY A 335 -11.99 5.14 -2.01
CA GLY A 335 -12.03 4.04 -2.94
C GLY A 335 -11.91 2.70 -2.24
N GLY A 336 -12.75 1.72 -2.61
CA GLY A 336 -12.64 0.36 -2.07
C GLY A 336 -11.36 -0.30 -2.54
N MET A 337 -11.30 -0.64 -3.81
CA MET A 337 -10.08 -1.15 -4.46
C MET A 337 -9.55 -0.11 -5.43
N THR A 338 -8.44 0.53 -5.10
CA THR A 338 -7.83 1.62 -5.86
C THR A 338 -6.50 1.21 -6.49
N VAL A 339 -6.24 1.69 -7.69
CA VAL A 339 -4.91 1.72 -8.33
C VAL A 339 -4.51 3.18 -8.51
N GLY A 340 -3.37 3.56 -7.94
CA GLY A 340 -2.84 4.92 -8.04
C GLY A 340 -3.13 5.79 -6.80
N SER A 341 -2.94 7.15 -6.95
CA SER A 341 -2.40 7.82 -8.16
C SER A 341 -0.91 7.57 -8.39
N GLU A 342 -0.12 7.25 -7.38
CA GLU A 342 1.33 7.01 -7.45
C GLU A 342 1.62 5.68 -8.15
N MET A 343 1.46 5.63 -9.48
CA MET A 343 1.62 4.40 -10.28
C MET A 343 2.66 4.51 -11.40
N SER A 344 3.62 5.41 -11.26
CA SER A 344 4.62 5.68 -12.31
C SER A 344 5.54 4.50 -12.64
N GLY A 345 5.71 3.54 -11.73
CA GLY A 345 6.42 2.28 -11.96
C GLY A 345 5.57 1.17 -12.59
N GLY A 346 4.27 1.41 -12.75
CA GLY A 346 3.30 0.46 -13.32
C GLY A 346 2.68 -0.50 -12.29
N VAL A 347 1.53 -1.06 -12.69
CA VAL A 347 0.77 -2.06 -11.92
C VAL A 347 0.29 -3.15 -12.86
N ARG A 348 0.48 -4.42 -12.50
CA ARG A 348 -0.01 -5.53 -13.32
C ARG A 348 -0.40 -6.77 -12.52
N GLU A 349 -1.28 -7.56 -13.11
CA GLU A 349 -1.73 -8.84 -12.55
C GLU A 349 -2.29 -8.69 -11.13
N VAL A 350 -3.33 -7.87 -11.04
CA VAL A 350 -4.11 -7.62 -9.83
C VAL A 350 -5.42 -8.38 -9.91
N PHE A 351 -5.76 -9.04 -8.83
CA PHE A 351 -6.97 -9.84 -8.71
C PHE A 351 -7.74 -9.43 -7.45
N ILE A 352 -9.05 -9.24 -7.58
CA ILE A 352 -9.96 -9.07 -6.44
C ILE A 352 -11.14 -10.00 -6.59
N ARG A 353 -11.49 -10.74 -5.53
CA ARG A 353 -12.64 -11.66 -5.53
C ARG A 353 -13.27 -11.84 -4.17
N ASP A 354 -14.52 -12.28 -4.19
CA ASP A 354 -15.24 -12.73 -3.00
C ASP A 354 -15.26 -11.63 -1.92
N CYS A 355 -15.47 -10.38 -2.33
CA CYS A 355 -15.42 -9.21 -1.45
C CYS A 355 -16.77 -8.49 -1.37
N THR A 356 -17.01 -7.84 -0.23
CA THR A 356 -18.20 -7.02 0.00
C THR A 356 -17.81 -5.55 0.18
N MET A 357 -18.58 -4.63 -0.41
CA MET A 357 -18.37 -3.19 -0.30
C MET A 357 -19.72 -2.51 -0.02
N SER A 358 -19.83 -1.76 1.07
CA SER A 358 -21.09 -1.06 1.35
C SER A 358 -20.94 0.05 2.37
N SER A 359 -21.03 1.29 1.90
CA SER A 359 -21.27 2.47 2.71
C SER A 359 -21.73 3.62 1.81
N PRO A 360 -22.62 4.52 2.27
CA PRO A 360 -22.90 5.78 1.58
C PRO A 360 -21.65 6.69 1.51
N ASN A 361 -20.68 6.49 2.39
CA ASN A 361 -19.42 7.22 2.48
C ASN A 361 -18.25 6.45 1.84
N LEU A 362 -18.51 5.38 1.10
CA LEU A 362 -17.55 4.80 0.18
C LEU A 362 -17.78 5.44 -1.19
N ASP A 363 -16.88 6.32 -1.63
CA ASP A 363 -17.12 7.09 -2.84
C ASP A 363 -17.13 6.22 -4.10
N ILE A 364 -16.15 5.32 -4.25
CA ILE A 364 -15.94 4.53 -5.47
C ILE A 364 -15.60 3.09 -5.09
N ALA A 365 -16.20 2.09 -5.75
CA ALA A 365 -15.88 0.69 -5.46
C ALA A 365 -14.56 0.24 -6.10
N LEU A 366 -14.42 0.37 -7.44
CA LEU A 366 -13.20 0.07 -8.20
C LEU A 366 -12.68 1.35 -8.83
N ARG A 367 -11.50 1.80 -8.41
CA ARG A 367 -10.97 3.12 -8.74
C ARG A 367 -9.60 3.04 -9.39
N PHE A 368 -9.40 3.73 -10.52
CA PHE A 368 -8.11 3.90 -11.18
C PHE A 368 -7.87 5.39 -11.40
N LYS A 369 -6.92 5.95 -10.67
CA LYS A 369 -6.61 7.38 -10.70
C LYS A 369 -5.19 7.60 -11.16
N THR A 370 -5.03 8.37 -12.24
CA THR A 370 -3.73 8.72 -12.82
C THR A 370 -3.83 9.99 -13.66
N ASN A 371 -2.72 10.43 -14.22
CA ASN A 371 -2.64 11.59 -15.11
C ASN A 371 -1.35 11.56 -15.94
N SER A 372 -1.14 12.57 -16.78
CA SER A 372 0.01 12.65 -17.68
C SER A 372 1.32 13.11 -17.01
N VAL A 373 1.34 13.41 -15.70
CA VAL A 373 2.56 13.58 -14.90
C VAL A 373 3.01 12.24 -14.31
N ARG A 374 2.03 11.45 -13.83
CA ARG A 374 2.26 10.10 -13.26
C ARG A 374 2.71 9.14 -14.33
N GLY A 375 1.98 9.06 -15.45
CA GLY A 375 2.20 8.04 -16.45
C GLY A 375 2.01 6.64 -15.88
N GLY A 376 2.92 5.72 -16.21
CA GLY A 376 2.87 4.33 -15.79
C GLY A 376 1.89 3.51 -16.59
N PHE A 377 1.65 2.28 -16.14
CA PHE A 377 0.72 1.37 -16.81
C PHE A 377 -0.13 0.58 -15.80
N VAL A 378 -1.31 0.15 -16.24
CA VAL A 378 -2.14 -0.87 -15.58
C VAL A 378 -2.44 -1.96 -16.59
N GLU A 379 -2.04 -3.19 -16.30
CA GLU A 379 -2.24 -4.34 -17.18
C GLU A 379 -2.74 -5.57 -16.39
N GLY A 380 -3.88 -6.12 -16.81
CA GLY A 380 -4.42 -7.32 -16.17
C GLY A 380 -4.97 -7.09 -14.77
N PHE A 381 -6.01 -6.28 -14.66
CA PHE A 381 -6.83 -6.17 -13.47
C PHE A 381 -8.08 -7.02 -13.63
N HIS A 382 -8.29 -7.96 -12.70
CA HIS A 382 -9.38 -8.90 -12.74
C HIS A 382 -10.21 -8.85 -11.46
N ALA A 383 -11.50 -8.63 -11.59
CA ALA A 383 -12.47 -8.63 -10.49
C ALA A 383 -13.57 -9.65 -10.73
N ARG A 384 -13.97 -10.40 -9.70
CA ARG A 384 -15.13 -11.28 -9.77
C ARG A 384 -15.78 -11.53 -8.42
N ASN A 385 -17.04 -11.92 -8.46
CA ASN A 385 -17.83 -12.27 -7.28
C ASN A 385 -17.75 -11.16 -6.24
N LEU A 386 -18.19 -9.94 -6.66
CA LEU A 386 -18.23 -8.78 -5.80
C LEU A 386 -19.68 -8.43 -5.45
N GLU A 387 -19.95 -8.27 -4.17
CA GLU A 387 -21.24 -7.79 -3.65
C GLU A 387 -21.10 -6.35 -3.19
N ILE A 388 -21.74 -5.42 -3.91
CA ILE A 388 -21.71 -4.00 -3.59
C ILE A 388 -23.10 -3.58 -3.12
N GLY A 389 -23.23 -3.24 -1.83
CA GLY A 389 -24.49 -2.77 -1.27
C GLY A 389 -24.78 -1.35 -1.71
N GLN A 390 -23.94 -0.41 -1.31
CA GLN A 390 -24.05 1.01 -1.66
C GLN A 390 -22.69 1.65 -1.81
N VAL A 391 -22.54 2.52 -2.82
CA VAL A 391 -21.42 3.48 -2.93
C VAL A 391 -21.98 4.86 -3.27
N GLY A 392 -21.32 5.92 -2.76
CA GLY A 392 -21.77 7.30 -2.92
C GLY A 392 -21.59 7.87 -4.33
N GLY A 393 -20.55 7.45 -5.03
CA GLY A 393 -20.17 7.93 -6.35
C GLY A 393 -20.31 6.86 -7.44
N SER A 394 -19.22 6.55 -8.13
CA SER A 394 -19.21 5.60 -9.24
C SER A 394 -18.85 4.18 -8.76
N VAL A 395 -19.43 3.15 -9.41
CA VAL A 395 -19.02 1.78 -9.13
C VAL A 395 -17.63 1.51 -9.72
N ILE A 396 -17.44 1.85 -11.01
CA ILE A 396 -16.13 1.72 -11.67
C ILE A 396 -15.73 3.11 -12.17
N ASP A 397 -14.58 3.59 -11.70
CA ASP A 397 -13.99 4.87 -12.07
C ASP A 397 -12.57 4.65 -12.62
N ILE A 398 -12.33 5.00 -13.88
CA ILE A 398 -11.02 5.04 -14.51
C ILE A 398 -10.83 6.47 -15.02
N ASN A 399 -10.03 7.28 -14.30
CA ASN A 399 -9.97 8.70 -14.57
C ASN A 399 -8.52 9.18 -14.73
N PHE A 400 -8.18 9.63 -15.94
CA PHE A 400 -6.88 10.20 -16.26
C PHE A 400 -6.79 11.70 -15.97
N ASN A 401 -7.91 12.35 -15.67
CA ASN A 401 -7.97 13.76 -15.30
C ASN A 401 -7.80 14.00 -13.79
N TYR A 402 -7.17 13.05 -13.10
CA TYR A 402 -6.90 13.18 -11.66
C TYR A 402 -5.79 14.22 -11.42
N GLU A 403 -6.01 15.14 -10.47
CA GLU A 403 -5.07 16.22 -10.12
C GLU A 403 -4.59 17.03 -11.34
N GLU A 404 -3.37 16.82 -11.83
CA GLU A 404 -2.72 17.61 -12.85
C GLU A 404 -3.33 17.44 -14.28
N GLY A 405 -4.00 16.31 -14.55
CA GLY A 405 -4.66 16.04 -15.82
C GLY A 405 -3.72 15.84 -17.02
N PRO A 406 -4.15 16.22 -18.26
CA PRO A 406 -3.41 15.97 -19.49
C PRO A 406 -2.28 16.98 -19.76
N GLY A 407 -1.40 16.67 -20.74
CA GLY A 407 -0.46 17.64 -21.32
C GLY A 407 0.94 17.68 -20.70
N HIS A 408 1.31 16.72 -19.84
CA HIS A 408 2.60 16.71 -19.14
C HIS A 408 3.61 15.69 -19.69
N GLY A 409 3.31 14.98 -20.78
CA GLY A 409 4.27 14.18 -21.55
C GLY A 409 4.45 12.73 -21.10
N PHE A 410 3.79 12.28 -20.05
CA PHE A 410 3.83 10.89 -19.58
C PHE A 410 2.40 10.31 -19.58
N ASN A 411 1.87 10.05 -20.76
CA ASN A 411 0.53 9.49 -20.87
C ASN A 411 0.47 8.10 -20.22
N PRO A 412 -0.56 7.82 -19.38
CA PRO A 412 -0.74 6.50 -18.80
C PRO A 412 -1.18 5.48 -19.86
N VAL A 413 -0.80 4.22 -19.65
CA VAL A 413 -1.27 3.08 -20.44
C VAL A 413 -2.14 2.21 -19.55
N VAL A 414 -3.45 2.25 -19.72
CA VAL A 414 -4.39 1.49 -18.88
C VAL A 414 -5.23 0.58 -19.76
N GLY A 415 -5.23 -0.73 -19.42
CA GLY A 415 -6.01 -1.72 -20.16
C GLY A 415 -6.00 -3.10 -19.55
N GLY A 416 -6.74 -4.02 -20.20
CA GLY A 416 -6.88 -5.39 -19.72
C GLY A 416 -7.65 -5.49 -18.41
N ILE A 417 -8.75 -4.72 -18.27
CA ILE A 417 -9.62 -4.69 -17.09
C ILE A 417 -10.80 -5.60 -17.36
N ASP A 418 -10.98 -6.63 -16.52
CA ASP A 418 -12.03 -7.63 -16.66
C ASP A 418 -12.78 -7.77 -15.33
N VAL A 419 -14.06 -7.43 -15.33
CA VAL A 419 -14.95 -7.48 -14.17
C VAL A 419 -16.10 -8.44 -14.47
N ARG A 420 -16.33 -9.41 -13.59
CA ARG A 420 -17.37 -10.44 -13.76
C ARG A 420 -18.12 -10.71 -12.46
N ASP A 421 -19.30 -11.26 -12.60
CA ASP A 421 -20.08 -11.76 -11.47
C ASP A 421 -20.16 -10.71 -10.36
N MET A 422 -20.64 -9.50 -10.69
CA MET A 422 -20.76 -8.39 -9.74
C MET A 422 -22.20 -7.93 -9.60
N THR A 423 -22.64 -7.79 -8.36
CA THR A 423 -23.96 -7.23 -8.06
C THR A 423 -23.81 -5.93 -7.27
N VAL A 424 -24.59 -4.92 -7.63
CA VAL A 424 -24.63 -3.62 -6.97
C VAL A 424 -26.07 -3.31 -6.60
N ARG A 425 -26.33 -2.94 -5.36
CA ARG A 425 -27.68 -2.54 -4.96
C ARG A 425 -27.99 -1.11 -5.39
N THR A 426 -27.08 -0.16 -5.09
CA THR A 426 -27.27 1.26 -5.47
C THR A 426 -25.96 2.01 -5.55
N ALA A 427 -25.86 2.92 -6.53
CA ALA A 427 -24.76 3.86 -6.68
C ALA A 427 -25.22 5.13 -7.41
N ASN A 428 -24.46 6.20 -7.36
CA ASN A 428 -24.74 7.36 -8.17
C ASN A 428 -24.54 7.07 -9.66
N ARG A 429 -23.45 6.37 -10.05
CA ARG A 429 -23.10 6.07 -11.45
C ARG A 429 -22.52 4.67 -11.59
N ALA A 430 -22.85 3.98 -12.68
CA ALA A 430 -22.25 2.69 -12.99
C ALA A 430 -20.79 2.84 -13.43
N LEU A 431 -20.53 3.59 -14.49
CA LEU A 431 -19.21 3.77 -15.10
C LEU A 431 -18.83 5.24 -15.21
N ASN A 432 -17.60 5.60 -14.80
CA ASN A 432 -16.94 6.87 -15.11
C ASN A 432 -15.57 6.56 -15.72
N LEU A 433 -15.51 6.43 -17.04
CA LEU A 433 -14.31 6.05 -17.79
C LEU A 433 -13.85 7.27 -18.60
N ARG A 434 -12.70 7.86 -18.24
CA ARG A 434 -12.16 9.07 -18.86
C ARG A 434 -10.69 8.90 -19.20
N GLY A 435 -10.42 8.46 -20.43
CA GLY A 435 -9.09 8.44 -21.03
C GLY A 435 -8.70 9.77 -21.65
N TYR A 436 -7.59 9.79 -22.37
CA TYR A 436 -7.20 10.90 -23.24
C TYR A 436 -7.37 10.53 -24.72
N ALA A 437 -7.56 11.53 -25.58
CA ALA A 437 -7.71 11.30 -27.01
C ALA A 437 -6.48 10.61 -27.65
N ASP A 438 -5.28 10.94 -27.14
CA ASP A 438 -4.00 10.39 -27.58
C ASP A 438 -3.52 9.19 -26.72
N ALA A 439 -4.23 8.88 -25.64
CA ALA A 439 -3.99 7.73 -24.78
C ALA A 439 -5.32 7.16 -24.25
N PRO A 440 -6.10 6.47 -25.07
CA PRO A 440 -7.37 5.92 -24.64
C PRO A 440 -7.19 4.75 -23.65
N ILE A 441 -8.20 4.54 -22.81
CA ILE A 441 -8.34 3.33 -22.00
C ILE A 441 -8.62 2.17 -22.95
N ARG A 442 -7.92 1.02 -22.81
CA ARG A 442 -8.05 -0.09 -23.75
C ARG A 442 -8.47 -1.40 -23.11
N GLY A 443 -9.50 -2.04 -23.68
CA GLY A 443 -9.91 -3.37 -23.27
C GLY A 443 -10.50 -3.41 -21.86
N VAL A 444 -11.67 -2.84 -21.69
CA VAL A 444 -12.52 -2.98 -20.50
C VAL A 444 -13.63 -3.97 -20.84
N ARG A 445 -13.71 -5.06 -20.09
CA ARG A 445 -14.77 -6.08 -20.26
C ARG A 445 -15.55 -6.21 -18.96
N LEU A 446 -16.87 -6.12 -19.08
CA LEU A 446 -17.82 -6.43 -18.01
C LEU A 446 -18.67 -7.62 -18.44
N ALA A 447 -18.82 -8.62 -17.60
CA ALA A 447 -19.64 -9.80 -17.88
C ALA A 447 -20.43 -10.20 -16.62
N ASP A 448 -21.73 -10.45 -16.81
CA ASP A 448 -22.64 -10.85 -15.74
C ASP A 448 -22.61 -9.84 -14.57
N VAL A 449 -22.91 -8.57 -14.90
CA VAL A 449 -22.88 -7.45 -13.94
C VAL A 449 -24.26 -6.82 -13.85
N ASP A 450 -24.79 -6.72 -12.63
CA ASP A 450 -26.01 -5.97 -12.34
C ASP A 450 -25.68 -4.76 -11.45
N PHE A 451 -25.80 -3.57 -12.03
CA PHE A 451 -25.59 -2.31 -11.31
C PHE A 451 -26.79 -1.86 -10.44
N GLY A 452 -27.89 -2.60 -10.45
CA GLY A 452 -29.06 -2.27 -9.64
C GLY A 452 -29.57 -0.83 -9.87
N ALA A 453 -29.80 -0.07 -8.81
CA ALA A 453 -30.32 1.30 -8.90
C ALA A 453 -29.20 2.31 -9.14
N ILE A 454 -29.17 2.93 -10.33
CA ILE A 454 -28.19 3.94 -10.74
C ILE A 454 -28.89 5.27 -10.97
N ALA A 455 -28.40 6.34 -10.34
CA ALA A 455 -29.02 7.66 -10.34
C ALA A 455 -28.66 8.51 -11.59
N THR A 456 -27.42 8.39 -12.09
CA THR A 456 -26.94 9.23 -13.20
C THR A 456 -26.35 8.40 -14.34
N PRO A 457 -26.39 8.90 -15.59
CA PRO A 457 -25.84 8.19 -16.74
C PRO A 457 -24.34 7.90 -16.57
N SER A 458 -23.88 6.82 -17.17
CA SER A 458 -22.46 6.50 -17.33
C SER A 458 -21.75 7.56 -18.17
N VAL A 459 -20.46 7.76 -17.91
CA VAL A 459 -19.56 8.61 -18.71
C VAL A 459 -18.47 7.72 -19.30
N VAL A 460 -18.34 7.75 -20.64
CA VAL A 460 -17.33 6.95 -21.35
C VAL A 460 -16.67 7.85 -22.40
N GLU A 461 -15.44 8.28 -22.13
CA GLU A 461 -14.68 9.19 -22.98
C GLU A 461 -13.32 8.57 -23.31
N HIS A 462 -12.98 8.50 -24.59
CA HIS A 462 -11.71 7.95 -25.07
C HIS A 462 -11.42 6.54 -24.53
N VAL A 463 -12.35 5.62 -24.79
CA VAL A 463 -12.27 4.19 -24.44
C VAL A 463 -12.34 3.36 -25.72
N GLU A 464 -11.37 2.46 -25.90
CA GLU A 464 -11.34 1.50 -27.01
C GLU A 464 -11.60 0.08 -26.49
N ASN A 465 -12.39 -0.70 -27.24
CA ASN A 465 -12.72 -2.08 -26.91
C ASN A 465 -13.43 -2.24 -25.55
N LEU A 466 -14.47 -1.45 -25.30
CA LEU A 466 -15.41 -1.68 -24.21
C LEU A 466 -16.36 -2.83 -24.60
N VAL A 467 -16.36 -3.89 -23.84
CA VAL A 467 -17.20 -5.09 -24.06
C VAL A 467 -18.16 -5.26 -22.89
N LEU A 468 -19.45 -5.27 -23.15
CA LEU A 468 -20.51 -5.47 -22.17
C LEU A 468 -21.28 -6.75 -22.51
N GLU A 469 -21.20 -7.78 -21.66
CA GLU A 469 -21.87 -9.06 -21.82
C GLU A 469 -22.79 -9.28 -20.63
N ASN A 470 -24.11 -9.32 -20.85
CA ASN A 470 -25.10 -9.46 -19.79
C ASN A 470 -24.89 -8.43 -18.66
N VAL A 471 -24.90 -7.14 -19.02
CA VAL A 471 -24.71 -6.02 -18.09
C VAL A 471 -25.99 -5.22 -17.98
N LEU A 472 -26.51 -5.11 -16.77
CA LEU A 472 -27.75 -4.41 -16.46
C LEU A 472 -27.50 -3.16 -15.61
N ALA A 473 -28.39 -2.17 -15.77
CA ALA A 473 -28.53 -1.04 -14.87
C ALA A 473 -30.02 -0.65 -14.79
N ASN A 474 -30.53 -0.43 -13.60
CA ASN A 474 -31.98 -0.17 -13.39
C ASN A 474 -32.90 -1.27 -13.96
N GLY A 475 -32.43 -2.51 -14.00
CA GLY A 475 -33.16 -3.68 -14.52
C GLY A 475 -33.17 -3.80 -16.04
N GLU A 476 -32.52 -2.89 -16.78
CA GLU A 476 -32.45 -2.86 -18.24
C GLU A 476 -30.99 -3.02 -18.71
N PRO A 477 -30.72 -3.47 -19.95
CA PRO A 477 -29.38 -3.53 -20.50
C PRO A 477 -28.69 -2.16 -20.41
N LEU A 478 -27.45 -2.13 -19.89
CA LEU A 478 -26.67 -0.90 -19.78
C LEU A 478 -26.36 -0.32 -21.17
N ILE A 479 -26.85 0.86 -21.44
CA ILE A 479 -26.58 1.62 -22.65
C ILE A 479 -25.50 2.67 -22.34
N ILE A 480 -24.46 2.71 -23.17
CA ILE A 480 -23.41 3.73 -23.12
C ILE A 480 -23.81 4.88 -24.07
N PRO A 481 -23.77 6.13 -23.58
CA PRO A 481 -24.16 7.30 -24.37
C PRO A 481 -23.31 7.53 -25.61
#